data_f84c21393d6083ef844ad53e128912bd
#
_entry.id   f84c21393d6083ef844ad53e128912bd
#
_cell.length_a   1.000
_cell.length_b   1.000
_cell.length_c   1.000
_cell.angle_alpha   90.00
_cell.angle_beta   90.00
_cell.angle_gamma   90.00
#
_symmetry.space_group_name_H-M   'P 1'
#
loop_
_entity.id
_entity.type
_entity.pdbx_description
1 polymer ?
#
loop_
_entity_poly.entity_id
_entity_poly.type
_entity_poly.pdbx_seq_one_letter_code
_entity_poly.pdbx_strand_id
1 'polypeptide(L)'
;VAQADIDTWIGTEAERLCRYVAEKADAIVAGLYEYWLTYQLAEGGALKAKTKFIPFPIPESEPHYTKGERIRIFVGISKGRSQYKGTDIMLCAARRLEQAYPDRIELIVAEGVPFARYQSMMDGSDVILDQLYSYTPAMNALLAMGKGIVCVGGGEEEHYGLLGESTLRPIINVEPNEESVYRQLEQLVLHPERLPELKRQSVEYVRRHHDVDKVAKEYETLYSSLIASPKCD
;
A
#
# COMPACT_ATOMS: atom_id res chain seq x y z
N VAL A 1 -15.95 2.73 1.54
CA VAL A 1 -16.40 1.54 2.29
C VAL A 1 -17.92 1.61 2.34
N ALA A 2 -18.62 0.57 1.87
CA ALA A 2 -20.08 0.56 1.95
C ALA A 2 -20.51 0.50 3.43
N GLN A 3 -21.58 1.20 3.79
CA GLN A 3 -22.11 1.19 5.15
C GLN A 3 -22.36 -0.25 5.64
N ALA A 4 -22.81 -1.14 4.74
CA ALA A 4 -23.02 -2.55 5.03
C ALA A 4 -21.76 -3.27 5.55
N ASP A 5 -20.56 -2.89 5.10
CA ASP A 5 -19.30 -3.51 5.55
C ASP A 5 -18.93 -3.07 6.97
N ILE A 6 -19.30 -1.84 7.34
CA ILE A 6 -19.13 -1.31 8.70
C ILE A 6 -20.12 -2.00 9.64
N ASP A 7 -21.37 -2.14 9.20
CA ASP A 7 -22.44 -2.72 10.00
C ASP A 7 -22.22 -4.22 10.28
N THR A 8 -21.48 -4.94 9.43
CA THR A 8 -21.14 -6.35 9.68
C THR A 8 -20.10 -6.55 10.80
N TRP A 9 -19.38 -5.51 11.23
CA TRP A 9 -18.38 -5.62 12.29
C TRP A 9 -18.85 -5.04 13.63
N ILE A 10 -19.57 -3.90 13.60
CA ILE A 10 -20.09 -3.22 14.78
C ILE A 10 -21.07 -4.14 15.55
N GLY A 11 -20.89 -4.25 16.85
CA GLY A 11 -21.70 -5.09 17.73
C GLY A 11 -21.38 -6.59 17.70
N THR A 12 -20.39 -7.02 16.91
CA THR A 12 -19.97 -8.42 16.80
C THR A 12 -19.00 -8.83 17.92
N GLU A 13 -18.82 -10.16 18.09
CA GLU A 13 -17.76 -10.69 18.97
C GLU A 13 -16.35 -10.28 18.49
N ALA A 14 -16.15 -10.11 17.19
CA ALA A 14 -14.87 -9.64 16.63
C ALA A 14 -14.55 -8.22 17.09
N GLU A 15 -15.51 -7.31 17.08
CA GLU A 15 -15.34 -5.96 17.64
C GLU A 15 -14.99 -6.01 19.12
N ARG A 16 -15.76 -6.77 19.93
CA ARG A 16 -15.52 -6.91 21.36
C ARG A 16 -14.11 -7.45 21.67
N LEU A 17 -13.69 -8.47 20.92
CA LEU A 17 -12.35 -9.03 21.06
C LEU A 17 -11.27 -8.00 20.68
N CYS A 18 -11.44 -7.27 19.57
CA CYS A 18 -10.48 -6.24 19.15
C CYS A 18 -10.35 -5.13 20.22
N ARG A 19 -11.47 -4.68 20.78
CA ARG A 19 -11.47 -3.68 21.88
C ARG A 19 -10.75 -4.20 23.11
N TYR A 20 -11.08 -5.42 23.54
CA TYR A 20 -10.44 -6.06 24.68
C TYR A 20 -8.92 -6.21 24.48
N VAL A 21 -8.49 -6.71 23.32
CA VAL A 21 -7.06 -6.85 23.02
C VAL A 21 -6.38 -5.48 22.98
N ALA A 22 -6.99 -4.49 22.33
CA ALA A 22 -6.45 -3.14 22.28
C ALA A 22 -6.33 -2.51 23.68
N GLU A 23 -7.30 -2.74 24.57
CA GLU A 23 -7.25 -2.26 25.96
C GLU A 23 -6.14 -2.93 26.76
N LYS A 24 -5.99 -4.27 26.67
CA LYS A 24 -5.07 -5.07 27.49
C LYS A 24 -3.63 -5.12 26.97
N ALA A 25 -3.40 -4.85 25.70
CA ALA A 25 -2.05 -4.85 25.13
C ALA A 25 -1.18 -3.75 25.75
N ASP A 26 0.08 -4.06 26.01
CA ASP A 26 1.07 -3.09 26.51
C ASP A 26 1.43 -2.05 25.42
N ALA A 27 1.40 -2.45 24.15
CA ALA A 27 1.55 -1.57 22.99
C ALA A 27 0.71 -2.06 21.81
N ILE A 28 0.37 -1.12 20.92
CA ILE A 28 -0.29 -1.37 19.64
C ILE A 28 0.65 -0.91 18.54
N VAL A 29 0.90 -1.77 17.54
CA VAL A 29 1.69 -1.41 16.36
C VAL A 29 0.79 -1.35 15.15
N ALA A 30 0.86 -0.25 14.41
CA ALA A 30 0.17 -0.06 13.15
C ALA A 30 1.19 0.17 12.03
N GLY A 31 1.06 -0.58 10.94
CA GLY A 31 1.98 -0.53 9.79
C GLY A 31 1.46 0.30 8.60
N LEU A 32 0.22 0.80 8.66
CA LEU A 32 -0.38 1.69 7.69
C LEU A 32 -0.90 2.94 8.39
N TYR A 33 -0.89 4.08 7.68
CA TYR A 33 -1.35 5.36 8.21
C TYR A 33 -2.80 5.27 8.70
N GLU A 34 -3.71 4.72 7.92
CA GLU A 34 -5.13 4.60 8.26
C GLU A 34 -5.36 3.73 9.50
N TYR A 35 -4.56 2.68 9.72
CA TYR A 35 -4.63 1.87 10.94
C TYR A 35 -4.08 2.64 12.14
N TRP A 36 -2.96 3.33 11.97
CA TRP A 36 -2.40 4.19 13.01
C TRP A 36 -3.38 5.29 13.41
N LEU A 37 -3.98 5.99 12.45
CA LEU A 37 -4.94 7.06 12.68
C LEU A 37 -6.19 6.54 13.42
N THR A 38 -6.67 5.36 13.08
CA THR A 38 -7.80 4.72 13.76
C THR A 38 -7.54 4.65 15.28
N TYR A 39 -6.37 4.19 15.70
CA TYR A 39 -6.01 4.11 17.12
C TYR A 39 -5.67 5.47 17.76
N GLN A 40 -5.27 6.47 16.97
CA GLN A 40 -5.11 7.83 17.48
C GLN A 40 -6.45 8.46 17.86
N LEU A 41 -7.52 8.11 17.14
CA LEU A 41 -8.85 8.67 17.30
C LEU A 41 -9.76 7.79 18.18
N ALA A 42 -9.49 6.50 18.28
CA ALA A 42 -10.32 5.56 19.03
C ALA A 42 -10.46 5.98 20.50
N GLU A 43 -11.67 5.83 21.03
CA GLU A 43 -11.99 6.07 22.44
C GLU A 43 -11.53 7.46 22.96
N GLY A 44 -11.68 8.49 22.12
CA GLY A 44 -11.25 9.85 22.46
C GLY A 44 -9.73 10.00 22.63
N GLY A 45 -8.95 9.11 22.03
CA GLY A 45 -7.49 9.13 22.09
C GLY A 45 -6.88 8.32 23.25
N ALA A 46 -7.67 7.54 23.96
CA ALA A 46 -7.17 6.73 25.09
C ALA A 46 -6.06 5.74 24.69
N LEU A 47 -6.09 5.24 23.45
CA LEU A 47 -5.10 4.29 22.92
C LEU A 47 -3.87 4.96 22.31
N LYS A 48 -3.89 6.28 22.13
CA LYS A 48 -2.84 7.05 21.47
C LYS A 48 -1.44 6.82 22.07
N ALA A 49 -1.33 6.86 23.39
CA ALA A 49 -0.05 6.80 24.09
C ALA A 49 0.69 5.47 23.87
N LYS A 50 -0.03 4.36 23.69
CA LYS A 50 0.53 3.04 23.48
C LYS A 50 0.53 2.60 22.00
N THR A 51 0.05 3.43 21.09
CA THR A 51 0.09 3.14 19.65
C THR A 51 1.36 3.67 19.02
N LYS A 52 2.09 2.78 18.36
CA LYS A 52 3.32 3.08 17.62
C LYS A 52 3.07 2.81 16.13
N PHE A 53 3.60 3.68 15.30
CA PHE A 53 3.72 3.41 13.89
C PHE A 53 5.05 2.70 13.64
N ILE A 54 5.02 1.49 13.09
CA ILE A 54 6.19 0.76 12.61
C ILE A 54 5.80 0.23 11.23
N PRO A 55 6.49 0.65 10.16
CA PRO A 55 6.13 0.26 8.79
C PRO A 55 6.31 -1.24 8.57
N PHE A 56 5.63 -1.79 7.54
CA PHE A 56 5.81 -3.20 7.19
C PHE A 56 7.23 -3.47 6.69
N PRO A 57 7.90 -4.55 7.13
CA PRO A 57 9.17 -4.97 6.56
C PRO A 57 8.93 -5.57 5.17
N ILE A 58 9.73 -5.17 4.19
CA ILE A 58 9.70 -5.72 2.84
C ILE A 58 11.05 -6.38 2.56
N PRO A 59 11.08 -7.66 2.20
CA PRO A 59 12.31 -8.34 1.82
C PRO A 59 13.00 -7.62 0.67
N GLU A 60 14.32 -7.53 0.74
CA GLU A 60 15.11 -6.98 -0.36
C GLU A 60 14.86 -7.79 -1.64
N SER A 61 14.71 -7.11 -2.74
CA SER A 61 14.54 -7.69 -4.05
C SER A 61 15.36 -6.94 -5.08
N GLU A 62 15.89 -7.67 -6.06
CA GLU A 62 16.58 -7.05 -7.18
C GLU A 62 15.54 -6.41 -8.12
N PRO A 63 15.74 -5.15 -8.49
CA PRO A 63 14.89 -4.50 -9.47
C PRO A 63 14.94 -5.23 -10.81
N HIS A 64 13.77 -5.50 -11.38
CA HIS A 64 13.65 -6.18 -12.66
C HIS A 64 13.04 -5.25 -13.71
N TYR A 65 13.87 -4.69 -14.58
CA TYR A 65 13.43 -3.78 -15.64
C TYR A 65 13.32 -4.51 -16.96
N THR A 66 12.12 -4.62 -17.53
CA THR A 66 11.95 -5.08 -18.91
C THR A 66 12.11 -3.91 -19.86
N LYS A 67 12.85 -4.13 -20.95
CA LYS A 67 12.88 -3.20 -22.09
C LYS A 67 11.77 -3.63 -23.06
N GLY A 68 10.60 -3.01 -22.92
CA GLY A 68 9.48 -3.18 -23.84
C GLY A 68 9.14 -1.87 -24.53
N GLU A 69 8.46 -1.95 -25.67
CA GLU A 69 7.93 -0.78 -26.37
C GLU A 69 6.62 -0.29 -25.74
N ARG A 70 5.96 -1.15 -24.95
CA ARG A 70 4.70 -0.86 -24.27
C ARG A 70 4.88 -0.76 -22.77
N ILE A 71 4.14 0.13 -22.14
CA ILE A 71 4.05 0.25 -20.68
C ILE A 71 3.18 -0.90 -20.17
N ARG A 72 3.74 -1.75 -19.31
CA ARG A 72 3.09 -2.90 -18.72
C ARG A 72 2.43 -2.50 -17.39
N ILE A 73 1.09 -2.51 -17.38
CA ILE A 73 0.28 -2.17 -16.21
C ILE A 73 -0.27 -3.45 -15.58
N PHE A 74 0.09 -3.71 -14.36
CA PHE A 74 -0.35 -4.87 -13.60
C PHE A 74 -1.50 -4.52 -12.66
N VAL A 75 -2.54 -5.35 -12.64
CA VAL A 75 -3.70 -5.23 -11.74
C VAL A 75 -3.94 -6.56 -11.04
N GLY A 76 -3.80 -6.58 -9.73
CA GLY A 76 -4.13 -7.74 -8.90
C GLY A 76 -5.54 -7.66 -8.35
N ILE A 77 -6.41 -8.57 -8.76
CA ILE A 77 -7.81 -8.62 -8.31
C ILE A 77 -7.97 -9.67 -7.22
N SER A 78 -8.38 -9.21 -6.03
CA SER A 78 -8.77 -10.10 -4.93
C SER A 78 -10.26 -10.41 -5.05
N LYS A 79 -10.59 -11.66 -5.33
CA LYS A 79 -11.98 -12.12 -5.49
C LYS A 79 -12.80 -11.76 -4.25
N GLY A 80 -13.96 -11.12 -4.46
CA GLY A 80 -14.87 -10.69 -3.39
C GLY A 80 -14.43 -9.44 -2.63
N ARG A 81 -13.27 -8.81 -2.97
CA ARG A 81 -12.80 -7.58 -2.33
C ARG A 81 -12.54 -6.43 -3.32
N SER A 82 -12.92 -6.61 -4.58
CA SER A 82 -12.64 -5.64 -5.64
C SER A 82 -13.30 -4.30 -5.36
N GLN A 83 -14.59 -4.29 -5.04
CA GLN A 83 -15.33 -3.08 -4.68
C GLN A 83 -14.81 -2.42 -3.40
N TYR A 84 -14.48 -3.22 -2.39
CA TYR A 84 -13.91 -2.72 -1.14
C TYR A 84 -12.57 -1.98 -1.34
N LYS A 85 -11.76 -2.47 -2.28
CA LYS A 85 -10.46 -1.87 -2.63
C LYS A 85 -10.54 -0.82 -3.74
N GLY A 86 -11.66 -0.75 -4.48
CA GLY A 86 -11.80 0.07 -5.67
C GLY A 86 -10.98 -0.41 -6.87
N THR A 87 -10.51 -1.67 -6.84
CA THR A 87 -9.71 -2.23 -7.95
C THR A 87 -10.53 -2.50 -9.20
N ASP A 88 -11.85 -2.62 -9.09
CA ASP A 88 -12.81 -2.65 -10.20
C ASP A 88 -12.81 -1.32 -10.97
N ILE A 89 -12.83 -0.20 -10.27
CA ILE A 89 -12.76 1.16 -10.85
C ILE A 89 -11.40 1.36 -11.53
N MET A 90 -10.31 0.99 -10.86
CA MET A 90 -8.96 1.09 -11.42
C MET A 90 -8.81 0.23 -12.67
N LEU A 91 -9.37 -0.98 -12.68
CA LEU A 91 -9.36 -1.86 -13.84
C LEU A 91 -10.17 -1.27 -15.02
N CYS A 92 -11.31 -0.63 -14.76
CA CYS A 92 -12.09 0.06 -15.81
C CYS A 92 -11.26 1.18 -16.45
N ALA A 93 -10.61 2.01 -15.65
CA ALA A 93 -9.72 3.06 -16.14
C ALA A 93 -8.56 2.50 -16.98
N ALA A 94 -7.91 1.42 -16.52
CA ALA A 94 -6.80 0.80 -17.25
C ALA A 94 -7.25 0.17 -18.58
N ARG A 95 -8.40 -0.48 -18.63
CA ARG A 95 -8.97 -1.02 -19.87
C ARG A 95 -9.33 0.07 -20.88
N ARG A 96 -9.92 1.16 -20.40
CA ARG A 96 -10.20 2.34 -21.24
C ARG A 96 -8.92 2.92 -21.81
N LEU A 97 -7.86 2.99 -21.02
CA LEU A 97 -6.56 3.47 -21.46
C LEU A 97 -5.92 2.53 -22.50
N GLU A 98 -5.93 1.22 -22.28
CA GLU A 98 -5.43 0.23 -23.23
C GLU A 98 -6.15 0.31 -24.59
N GLN A 99 -7.48 0.53 -24.57
CA GLN A 99 -8.26 0.75 -25.80
C GLN A 99 -7.88 2.05 -26.53
N ALA A 100 -7.55 3.10 -25.78
CA ALA A 100 -7.13 4.38 -26.35
C ALA A 100 -5.69 4.35 -26.90
N TYR A 101 -4.84 3.53 -26.31
CA TYR A 101 -3.41 3.44 -26.64
C TYR A 101 -2.93 1.97 -26.80
N PRO A 102 -3.52 1.18 -27.74
CA PRO A 102 -3.30 -0.26 -27.84
C PRO A 102 -1.84 -0.65 -28.15
N ASP A 103 -1.13 0.21 -28.88
CA ASP A 103 0.27 -0.01 -29.25
C ASP A 103 1.25 0.45 -28.15
N ARG A 104 0.78 1.12 -27.10
CA ARG A 104 1.60 1.69 -26.03
C ARG A 104 1.38 1.06 -24.68
N ILE A 105 0.29 0.33 -24.49
CA ILE A 105 -0.12 -0.30 -23.22
C ILE A 105 -0.20 -1.81 -23.37
N GLU A 106 0.20 -2.51 -22.32
CA GLU A 106 -0.08 -3.93 -22.09
C GLU A 106 -0.68 -4.08 -20.70
N LEU A 107 -1.95 -4.46 -20.64
CA LEU A 107 -2.65 -4.67 -19.36
C LEU A 107 -2.53 -6.13 -18.92
N ILE A 108 -2.02 -6.36 -17.71
CA ILE A 108 -1.85 -7.67 -17.11
C ILE A 108 -2.78 -7.77 -15.91
N VAL A 109 -3.79 -8.63 -15.99
CA VAL A 109 -4.77 -8.84 -14.92
C VAL A 109 -4.55 -10.19 -14.27
N ALA A 110 -4.29 -10.20 -12.96
CA ALA A 110 -4.14 -11.40 -12.14
C ALA A 110 -5.32 -11.53 -11.17
N GLU A 111 -6.18 -12.52 -11.42
CA GLU A 111 -7.34 -12.81 -10.56
C GLU A 111 -7.38 -14.31 -10.24
N GLY A 112 -7.52 -14.63 -8.96
CA GLY A 112 -7.71 -16.02 -8.51
C GLY A 112 -6.56 -16.98 -8.82
N VAL A 113 -5.35 -16.46 -9.05
CA VAL A 113 -4.16 -17.25 -9.33
C VAL A 113 -3.36 -17.54 -8.05
N PRO A 114 -2.62 -18.67 -7.98
CA PRO A 114 -1.70 -18.93 -6.89
C PRO A 114 -0.64 -17.83 -6.74
N PHE A 115 -0.17 -17.59 -5.52
CA PHE A 115 0.75 -16.47 -5.21
C PHE A 115 2.03 -16.47 -6.05
N ALA A 116 2.65 -17.64 -6.27
CA ALA A 116 3.85 -17.74 -7.13
C ALA A 116 3.56 -17.31 -8.57
N ARG A 117 2.38 -17.67 -9.12
CA ARG A 117 1.94 -17.22 -10.44
C ARG A 117 1.66 -15.72 -10.45
N TYR A 118 1.02 -15.22 -9.41
CA TYR A 118 0.77 -13.79 -9.23
C TYR A 118 2.10 -12.99 -9.31
N GLN A 119 3.10 -13.42 -8.54
CA GLN A 119 4.41 -12.78 -8.57
C GLN A 119 5.05 -12.82 -9.96
N SER A 120 5.03 -13.98 -10.62
CA SER A 120 5.61 -14.09 -11.97
C SER A 120 4.89 -13.26 -13.03
N MET A 121 3.58 -13.00 -12.87
CA MET A 121 2.82 -12.11 -13.75
C MET A 121 3.14 -10.63 -13.48
N MET A 122 3.40 -10.29 -12.22
CA MET A 122 3.77 -8.93 -11.82
C MET A 122 5.19 -8.57 -12.24
N ASP A 123 6.10 -9.56 -12.27
CA ASP A 123 7.51 -9.34 -12.57
C ASP A 123 7.70 -8.72 -13.96
N GLY A 124 8.50 -7.67 -14.01
CA GLY A 124 8.77 -6.92 -15.24
C GLY A 124 7.64 -5.99 -15.67
N SER A 125 6.62 -5.78 -14.84
CA SER A 125 5.65 -4.69 -15.06
C SER A 125 6.30 -3.34 -14.79
N ASP A 126 5.75 -2.29 -15.41
CA ASP A 126 6.20 -0.91 -15.19
C ASP A 126 5.41 -0.25 -14.06
N VAL A 127 4.13 -0.58 -13.97
CA VAL A 127 3.16 0.04 -13.07
C VAL A 127 2.31 -1.04 -12.40
N ILE A 128 2.02 -0.87 -11.12
CA ILE A 128 1.01 -1.65 -10.39
C ILE A 128 -0.14 -0.74 -9.96
N LEU A 129 -1.39 -1.19 -10.17
CA LEU A 129 -2.56 -0.58 -9.57
C LEU A 129 -2.86 -1.30 -8.25
N ASP A 130 -2.73 -0.59 -7.11
CA ASP A 130 -2.86 -1.22 -5.79
C ASP A 130 -4.28 -1.17 -5.26
N GLN A 131 -4.67 -0.10 -4.65
CA GLN A 131 -6.02 0.10 -4.08
C GLN A 131 -6.39 1.58 -4.08
N LEU A 132 -7.69 1.85 -4.34
CA LEU A 132 -8.20 3.20 -4.55
C LEU A 132 -8.59 3.88 -3.22
N TYR A 133 -9.03 3.09 -2.23
CA TYR A 133 -9.56 3.59 -0.96
C TYR A 133 -8.55 3.40 0.17
N SER A 134 -7.33 3.90 -0.03
CA SER A 134 -6.27 3.85 0.98
C SER A 134 -5.42 5.11 0.90
N TYR A 135 -4.87 5.53 2.03
CA TYR A 135 -3.89 6.62 2.11
C TYR A 135 -2.48 6.15 1.74
N THR A 136 -2.26 4.82 1.73
CA THR A 136 -0.92 4.23 1.71
C THR A 136 -0.86 3.02 0.79
N PRO A 137 0.31 2.71 0.22
CA PRO A 137 0.52 1.44 -0.47
C PRO A 137 0.49 0.27 0.53
N ALA A 138 -0.24 -0.79 0.17
CA ALA A 138 -0.26 -2.02 0.94
C ALA A 138 0.98 -2.88 0.66
N MET A 139 1.17 -3.96 1.44
CA MET A 139 2.35 -4.85 1.33
C MET A 139 2.63 -5.33 -0.10
N ASN A 140 1.58 -5.59 -0.89
CA ASN A 140 1.75 -6.05 -2.26
C ASN A 140 2.33 -4.96 -3.18
N ALA A 141 1.87 -3.72 -3.01
CA ALA A 141 2.42 -2.58 -3.72
C ALA A 141 3.86 -2.27 -3.27
N LEU A 142 4.14 -2.33 -1.98
CA LEU A 142 5.49 -2.15 -1.45
C LEU A 142 6.46 -3.21 -1.99
N LEU A 143 6.03 -4.47 -2.09
CA LEU A 143 6.81 -5.54 -2.71
C LEU A 143 7.09 -5.25 -4.19
N ALA A 144 6.09 -4.76 -4.94
CA ALA A 144 6.25 -4.33 -6.32
C ALA A 144 7.22 -3.14 -6.44
N MET A 145 7.08 -2.15 -5.56
CA MET A 145 7.96 -0.97 -5.53
C MET A 145 9.42 -1.36 -5.25
N GLY A 146 9.67 -2.33 -4.37
CA GLY A 146 11.00 -2.89 -4.13
C GLY A 146 11.63 -3.53 -5.38
N LYS A 147 10.81 -4.03 -6.30
CA LYS A 147 11.22 -4.56 -7.61
C LYS A 147 11.34 -3.48 -8.70
N GLY A 148 11.14 -2.20 -8.37
CA GLY A 148 11.21 -1.10 -9.32
C GLY A 148 9.94 -0.94 -10.15
N ILE A 149 8.79 -1.31 -9.63
CA ILE A 149 7.47 -1.11 -10.25
C ILE A 149 6.82 0.13 -9.62
N VAL A 150 6.30 1.03 -10.43
CA VAL A 150 5.67 2.27 -9.96
C VAL A 150 4.27 1.97 -9.41
N CYS A 151 3.98 2.39 -8.20
CA CYS A 151 2.66 2.24 -7.60
C CYS A 151 1.74 3.39 -8.01
N VAL A 152 0.52 3.04 -8.44
CA VAL A 152 -0.61 3.96 -8.59
C VAL A 152 -1.67 3.58 -7.57
N GLY A 153 -2.02 4.51 -6.69
CA GLY A 153 -2.95 4.26 -5.59
C GLY A 153 -2.88 5.37 -4.54
N GLY A 154 -3.06 5.04 -3.28
CA GLY A 154 -2.91 5.99 -2.18
C GLY A 154 -1.47 6.37 -1.92
N GLY A 155 -1.17 7.65 -1.99
CA GLY A 155 0.14 8.25 -1.72
C GLY A 155 -0.02 9.63 -1.10
N GLU A 156 -0.81 9.72 -0.02
CA GLU A 156 -1.19 10.97 0.62
C GLU A 156 -0.04 11.59 1.43
N GLU A 157 -0.01 12.91 1.52
CA GLU A 157 1.04 13.63 2.25
C GLU A 157 1.10 13.28 3.74
N GLU A 158 -0.04 12.94 4.34
CA GLU A 158 -0.12 12.49 5.72
C GLU A 158 0.70 11.23 5.98
N HIS A 159 0.71 10.30 5.01
CA HIS A 159 1.53 9.10 5.10
C HIS A 159 3.03 9.43 5.03
N TYR A 160 3.43 10.27 4.06
CA TYR A 160 4.82 10.72 3.97
C TYR A 160 5.25 11.48 5.23
N GLY A 161 4.37 12.32 5.78
CA GLY A 161 4.61 13.02 7.04
C GLY A 161 4.83 12.08 8.22
N LEU A 162 4.06 10.99 8.32
CA LEU A 162 4.23 9.98 9.37
C LEU A 162 5.56 9.23 9.26
N LEU A 163 6.04 8.97 8.04
CA LEU A 163 7.36 8.38 7.76
C LEU A 163 8.52 9.38 7.90
N GLY A 164 8.26 10.68 8.01
CA GLY A 164 9.28 11.72 7.94
C GLY A 164 9.92 11.84 6.54
N GLU A 165 9.22 11.39 5.49
CA GLU A 165 9.72 11.43 4.12
C GLU A 165 9.36 12.75 3.43
N SER A 166 10.38 13.55 3.09
CA SER A 166 10.21 14.86 2.47
C SER A 166 10.72 14.96 1.04
N THR A 167 11.43 13.95 0.55
CA THR A 167 12.17 14.01 -0.72
C THR A 167 11.66 13.06 -1.79
N LEU A 168 11.24 11.86 -1.42
CA LEU A 168 10.77 10.86 -2.35
C LEU A 168 9.24 10.94 -2.52
N ARG A 169 8.79 10.90 -3.77
CA ARG A 169 7.37 10.86 -4.14
C ARG A 169 7.15 9.83 -5.25
N PRO A 170 7.44 8.53 -4.99
CA PRO A 170 7.37 7.49 -6.01
C PRO A 170 5.97 7.04 -6.33
N ILE A 171 5.00 7.30 -5.44
CA ILE A 171 3.63 6.82 -5.59
C ILE A 171 2.85 7.87 -6.37
N ILE A 172 2.17 7.42 -7.42
CA ILE A 172 1.25 8.24 -8.18
C ILE A 172 -0.08 8.23 -7.45
N ASN A 173 -0.34 9.30 -6.70
CA ASN A 173 -1.57 9.46 -5.95
C ASN A 173 -2.77 9.69 -6.87
N VAL A 174 -3.89 9.05 -6.57
CA VAL A 174 -5.14 9.14 -7.31
C VAL A 174 -6.32 9.39 -6.38
N GLU A 175 -7.24 10.23 -6.82
CA GLU A 175 -8.53 10.38 -6.16
C GLU A 175 -9.40 9.13 -6.39
N PRO A 176 -10.36 8.82 -5.49
CA PRO A 176 -11.16 7.61 -5.55
C PRO A 176 -12.26 7.67 -6.64
N ASN A 177 -11.83 7.88 -7.89
CA ASN A 177 -12.69 7.88 -9.07
C ASN A 177 -11.93 7.43 -10.33
N GLU A 178 -12.67 6.90 -11.31
CA GLU A 178 -12.12 6.37 -12.57
C GLU A 178 -11.34 7.41 -13.36
N GLU A 179 -11.84 8.64 -13.42
CA GLU A 179 -11.24 9.70 -14.23
C GLU A 179 -9.90 10.16 -13.70
N SER A 180 -9.72 10.19 -12.38
CA SER A 180 -8.42 10.48 -11.76
C SER A 180 -7.40 9.38 -12.09
N VAL A 181 -7.79 8.12 -11.96
CA VAL A 181 -6.93 6.98 -12.33
C VAL A 181 -6.55 7.04 -13.80
N TYR A 182 -7.53 7.24 -14.69
CA TYR A 182 -7.30 7.33 -16.13
C TYR A 182 -6.29 8.44 -16.47
N ARG A 183 -6.52 9.66 -15.96
CA ARG A 183 -5.64 10.81 -16.23
C ARG A 183 -4.21 10.58 -15.73
N GLN A 184 -4.03 10.03 -14.55
CA GLN A 184 -2.70 9.76 -14.02
C GLN A 184 -1.95 8.69 -14.82
N LEU A 185 -2.64 7.64 -15.25
CA LEU A 185 -2.08 6.62 -16.14
C LEU A 185 -1.76 7.20 -17.54
N GLU A 186 -2.64 8.04 -18.08
CA GLU A 186 -2.43 8.70 -19.38
C GLU A 186 -1.18 9.60 -19.34
N GLN A 187 -0.93 10.30 -18.23
CA GLN A 187 0.31 11.08 -18.06
C GLN A 187 1.58 10.21 -18.18
N LEU A 188 1.54 8.96 -17.73
CA LEU A 188 2.67 8.04 -17.94
C LEU A 188 2.83 7.62 -19.39
N VAL A 189 1.72 7.47 -20.13
CA VAL A 189 1.76 7.15 -21.57
C VAL A 189 2.28 8.31 -22.38
N LEU A 190 1.89 9.52 -22.04
CA LEU A 190 2.31 10.74 -22.72
C LEU A 190 3.73 11.16 -22.36
N HIS A 191 4.17 10.85 -21.14
CA HIS A 191 5.48 11.19 -20.58
C HIS A 191 6.22 9.98 -20.03
N PRO A 192 6.54 8.97 -20.89
CA PRO A 192 7.20 7.74 -20.46
C PRO A 192 8.61 7.95 -19.90
N GLU A 193 9.24 9.08 -20.22
CA GLU A 193 10.54 9.50 -19.68
C GLU A 193 10.54 9.68 -18.16
N ARG A 194 9.38 9.78 -17.51
CA ARG A 194 9.23 9.86 -16.06
C ARG A 194 9.41 8.50 -15.37
N LEU A 195 9.11 7.40 -16.07
CA LEU A 195 9.11 6.05 -15.49
C LEU A 195 10.46 5.65 -14.88
N PRO A 196 11.62 5.86 -15.53
CA PRO A 196 12.91 5.48 -14.93
C PRO A 196 13.17 6.12 -13.58
N GLU A 197 12.84 7.39 -13.41
CA GLU A 197 13.04 8.08 -12.15
C GLU A 197 12.03 7.63 -11.07
N LEU A 198 10.76 7.45 -11.43
CA LEU A 198 9.75 6.91 -10.50
C LEU A 198 10.10 5.50 -10.03
N LYS A 199 10.59 4.64 -10.92
CA LYS A 199 11.07 3.29 -10.58
C LYS A 199 12.25 3.33 -9.62
N ARG A 200 13.23 4.20 -9.88
CA ARG A 200 14.39 4.40 -8.99
C ARG A 200 13.93 4.88 -7.61
N GLN A 201 13.03 5.85 -7.57
CA GLN A 201 12.47 6.36 -6.31
C GLN A 201 11.66 5.30 -5.56
N SER A 202 10.92 4.42 -6.28
CA SER A 202 10.18 3.30 -5.67
C SER A 202 11.11 2.36 -4.90
N VAL A 203 12.23 1.96 -5.51
CA VAL A 203 13.22 1.10 -4.86
C VAL A 203 13.86 1.80 -3.65
N GLU A 204 14.27 3.06 -3.83
CA GLU A 204 14.89 3.85 -2.76
C GLU A 204 13.94 4.05 -1.58
N TYR A 205 12.65 4.31 -1.86
CA TYR A 205 11.61 4.47 -0.85
C TYR A 205 11.46 3.20 0.00
N VAL A 206 11.37 2.03 -0.63
CA VAL A 206 11.26 0.75 0.08
C VAL A 206 12.52 0.47 0.90
N ARG A 207 13.70 0.66 0.35
CA ARG A 207 14.97 0.49 1.09
C ARG A 207 15.11 1.44 2.27
N ARG A 208 14.59 2.66 2.14
CA ARG A 208 14.68 3.68 3.20
C ARG A 208 13.73 3.41 4.36
N HIS A 209 12.48 3.05 4.07
CA HIS A 209 11.41 3.01 5.06
C HIS A 209 10.92 1.60 5.41
N HIS A 210 11.19 0.60 4.57
CA HIS A 210 10.65 -0.75 4.70
C HIS A 210 11.73 -1.83 4.77
N ASP A 211 12.98 -1.45 4.97
CA ASP A 211 14.10 -2.37 5.13
C ASP A 211 13.88 -3.27 6.36
N VAL A 212 14.07 -4.60 6.17
CA VAL A 212 13.76 -5.61 7.19
C VAL A 212 14.55 -5.40 8.47
N ASP A 213 15.85 -5.08 8.35
CA ASP A 213 16.72 -4.92 9.52
C ASP A 213 16.40 -3.65 10.30
N LYS A 214 16.07 -2.57 9.59
CA LYS A 214 15.62 -1.31 10.22
C LYS A 214 14.30 -1.52 10.98
N VAL A 215 13.32 -2.12 10.34
CA VAL A 215 12.02 -2.41 10.96
C VAL A 215 12.18 -3.36 12.14
N ALA A 216 13.03 -4.40 12.02
CA ALA A 216 13.30 -5.31 13.13
C ALA A 216 13.89 -4.58 14.34
N LYS A 217 14.80 -3.62 14.14
CA LYS A 217 15.37 -2.79 15.21
C LYS A 217 14.32 -1.91 15.89
N GLU A 218 13.34 -1.40 15.16
CA GLU A 218 12.24 -0.65 15.77
C GLU A 218 11.40 -1.54 16.69
N TYR A 219 11.09 -2.77 16.27
CA TYR A 219 10.42 -3.75 17.12
C TYR A 219 11.27 -4.15 18.35
N GLU A 220 12.57 -4.39 18.16
CA GLU A 220 13.49 -4.69 19.27
C GLU A 220 13.53 -3.55 20.29
N THR A 221 13.59 -2.32 19.83
CA THR A 221 13.55 -1.12 20.68
C THR A 221 12.24 -1.04 21.46
N LEU A 222 11.10 -1.26 20.77
CA LEU A 222 9.80 -1.28 21.42
C LEU A 222 9.71 -2.36 22.50
N TYR A 223 10.07 -3.61 22.19
CA TYR A 223 10.00 -4.71 23.15
C TYR A 223 10.94 -4.47 24.34
N SER A 224 12.14 -3.99 24.11
CA SER A 224 13.09 -3.66 25.18
C SER A 224 12.53 -2.60 26.12
N SER A 225 11.86 -1.59 25.58
CA SER A 225 11.22 -0.53 26.39
C SER A 225 10.07 -1.05 27.26
N LEU A 226 9.29 -2.00 26.72
CA LEU A 226 8.15 -2.61 27.45
C LEU A 226 8.64 -3.53 28.57
N ILE A 227 9.74 -4.29 28.34
CA ILE A 227 10.32 -5.18 29.34
C ILE A 227 10.99 -4.38 30.48
N ALA A 228 11.64 -3.27 30.14
CA ALA A 228 12.30 -2.40 31.14
C ALA A 228 11.35 -1.58 31.99
N SER A 229 10.08 -1.41 31.55
CA SER A 229 9.07 -0.68 32.31
C SER A 229 8.45 -1.61 33.37
N PRO A 230 8.67 -1.36 34.68
CA PRO A 230 8.02 -2.17 35.72
C PRO A 230 6.52 -2.02 35.58
N LYS A 231 5.79 -3.14 35.52
CA LYS A 231 4.33 -3.13 35.67
C LYS A 231 4.05 -2.71 37.11
N CYS A 232 3.53 -1.52 37.33
CA CYS A 232 2.90 -1.21 38.61
C CYS A 232 1.64 -2.09 38.71
N ASP A 233 1.70 -3.11 39.56
CA ASP A 233 0.56 -3.95 39.94
C ASP A 233 -0.52 -3.10 40.64
#